data_294c234051a69111becfd647d2062c11
#
_entry.id   294c234051a69111becfd647d2062c11
#
_cell.length_a   1.000
_cell.length_b   1.000
_cell.length_c   1.000
_cell.angle_alpha   90.00
_cell.angle_beta   90.00
_cell.angle_gamma   90.00
#
_symmetry.space_group_name_H-M   'P 1'
#
loop_
_entity.id
_entity.type
_entity.pdbx_description
1 polymer ?
#
loop_
_entity_poly.entity_id
_entity_poly.type
_entity_poly.pdbx_seq_one_letter_code
_entity_poly.pdbx_strand_id
1 'polypeptide(L)'
;MENTIEVVSNLSSNGLLLKSSIKNENIVLLDMHLDIGDLKDLKNYKRSFLKNIGYNVDVVDYGNKIKFLLDNVRNNKKIRIWSSHKNSNEYMTVFYICNLLEKYDAELYVVYSDEISSEAKSVGELDKEEIKNVDALERKLLKEEIIMYSKTWNSLLNDNSDIRYISFDNTIKSCSYDYLEEKILNELKKYNEVRVGKFISNLKIDCIIDEIDYSEYRHPSGVRFLQYDRRGGQGCGSGRQRH
;
A
#
# COMPACT_ATOMS: atom_id res chain seq x y z
N MET A 1 -12.61 0.15 23.48
CA MET A 1 -12.41 0.69 22.11
C MET A 1 -12.51 2.23 22.00
N GLU A 2 -13.02 2.95 22.98
CA GLU A 2 -13.17 4.42 22.86
C GLU A 2 -11.86 5.23 22.88
N ASN A 3 -10.73 4.62 23.19
CA ASN A 3 -9.45 5.33 23.40
C ASN A 3 -8.34 4.92 22.40
N THR A 4 -8.68 4.24 21.31
CA THR A 4 -7.70 3.78 20.30
C THR A 4 -7.83 4.58 19.02
N ILE A 5 -6.72 5.03 18.47
CA ILE A 5 -6.63 5.60 17.12
C ILE A 5 -6.10 4.51 16.17
N GLU A 6 -6.84 4.26 15.14
CA GLU A 6 -6.54 3.28 14.09
C GLU A 6 -5.81 3.95 12.93
N VAL A 7 -4.62 3.50 12.60
CA VAL A 7 -3.84 4.04 11.47
C VAL A 7 -3.85 3.03 10.34
N VAL A 8 -4.27 3.46 9.16
CA VAL A 8 -4.29 2.67 7.92
C VAL A 8 -3.59 3.42 6.79
N SER A 9 -3.01 2.68 5.85
CA SER A 9 -2.19 3.23 4.76
C SER A 9 -2.92 3.37 3.43
N ASN A 10 -4.11 2.78 3.27
CA ASN A 10 -4.83 2.80 2.00
C ASN A 10 -6.35 2.82 2.17
N LEU A 11 -7.05 3.17 1.08
CA LEU A 11 -8.51 3.29 1.05
C LEU A 11 -9.24 1.97 1.27
N SER A 12 -8.67 0.84 0.83
CA SER A 12 -9.27 -0.49 1.00
C SER A 12 -9.31 -0.87 2.47
N SER A 13 -8.19 -0.70 3.18
CA SER A 13 -8.09 -0.93 4.63
C SER A 13 -9.02 -0.01 5.41
N ASN A 14 -9.11 1.28 5.02
CA ASN A 14 -10.07 2.21 5.62
C ASN A 14 -11.52 1.72 5.42
N GLY A 15 -11.85 1.27 4.20
CA GLY A 15 -13.17 0.74 3.89
C GLY A 15 -13.55 -0.50 4.71
N LEU A 16 -12.58 -1.38 5.03
CA LEU A 16 -12.78 -2.52 5.93
C LEU A 16 -13.12 -2.04 7.34
N LEU A 17 -12.32 -1.14 7.91
CA LEU A 17 -12.52 -0.66 9.28
C LEU A 17 -13.85 0.07 9.43
N LEU A 18 -14.27 0.85 8.43
CA LEU A 18 -15.59 1.51 8.42
C LEU A 18 -16.77 0.54 8.40
N LYS A 19 -16.59 -0.67 7.88
CA LYS A 19 -17.61 -1.74 7.90
C LYS A 19 -17.64 -2.52 9.21
N SER A 20 -16.66 -2.29 10.06
CA SER A 20 -16.57 -2.88 11.40
C SER A 20 -17.26 -1.98 12.42
N SER A 21 -17.12 -2.30 13.71
CA SER A 21 -17.61 -1.45 14.80
C SER A 21 -16.69 -0.28 15.16
N ILE A 22 -15.62 -0.06 14.39
CA ILE A 22 -14.66 1.02 14.63
C ILE A 22 -15.26 2.35 14.15
N LYS A 23 -15.22 3.36 15.01
CA LYS A 23 -15.77 4.68 14.69
C LYS A 23 -14.85 5.41 13.69
N ASN A 24 -15.43 6.01 12.67
CA ASN A 24 -14.70 6.77 11.62
C ASN A 24 -13.80 7.87 12.21
N GLU A 25 -14.27 8.55 13.26
CA GLU A 25 -13.52 9.61 13.95
C GLU A 25 -12.21 9.13 14.61
N ASN A 26 -12.05 7.81 14.78
CA ASN A 26 -10.86 7.19 15.33
C ASN A 26 -9.92 6.64 14.23
N ILE A 27 -10.28 6.75 12.96
CA ILE A 27 -9.45 6.22 11.87
C ILE A 27 -8.63 7.33 11.22
N VAL A 28 -7.32 7.11 11.14
CA VAL A 28 -6.38 7.96 10.42
C VAL A 28 -5.93 7.23 9.16
N LEU A 29 -6.49 7.63 8.03
CA LEU A 29 -6.06 7.14 6.72
C LEU A 29 -4.88 8.00 6.25
N LEU A 30 -3.68 7.44 6.16
CA LEU A 30 -2.49 8.14 5.71
C LEU A 30 -2.30 8.08 4.18
N ASP A 31 -2.71 7.03 3.52
CA ASP A 31 -2.72 6.87 2.05
C ASP A 31 -1.51 7.56 1.33
N MET A 32 -0.28 7.21 1.73
CA MET A 32 0.93 7.95 1.35
C MET A 32 1.76 7.30 0.24
N HIS A 33 1.51 6.04 -0.12
CA HIS A 33 2.31 5.29 -1.10
C HIS A 33 3.82 5.37 -0.82
N LEU A 34 4.20 4.91 0.38
CA LEU A 34 5.58 5.01 0.86
C LEU A 34 6.55 4.11 0.09
N ASP A 35 6.03 3.14 -0.62
CA ASP A 35 6.77 2.18 -1.44
C ASP A 35 7.26 2.76 -2.78
N ILE A 36 6.75 3.93 -3.21
CA ILE A 36 7.11 4.55 -4.49
C ILE A 36 7.45 6.03 -4.29
N GLY A 37 8.47 6.48 -5.01
CA GLY A 37 8.82 7.89 -5.20
C GLY A 37 9.55 8.56 -4.05
N ASP A 38 9.54 9.88 -4.02
CA ASP A 38 10.34 10.69 -3.12
C ASP A 38 9.77 10.72 -1.70
N LEU A 39 10.45 10.08 -0.75
CA LEU A 39 10.08 10.09 0.67
C LEU A 39 10.29 11.44 1.34
N LYS A 40 11.15 12.32 0.80
CA LYS A 40 11.43 13.65 1.35
C LYS A 40 10.34 14.65 1.00
N ASP A 41 9.57 14.36 -0.06
CA ASP A 41 8.49 15.23 -0.54
C ASP A 41 7.18 14.47 -0.75
N LEU A 42 6.79 13.65 0.21
CA LEU A 42 5.58 12.83 0.16
C LEU A 42 4.32 13.60 -0.26
N LYS A 43 4.19 14.85 0.19
CA LYS A 43 3.02 15.67 -0.09
C LYS A 43 2.90 16.08 -1.56
N ASN A 44 3.99 16.56 -2.16
CA ASN A 44 3.97 17.05 -3.54
C ASN A 44 4.15 15.90 -4.53
N TYR A 45 4.95 14.88 -4.16
CA TYR A 45 5.15 13.71 -4.98
C TYR A 45 3.83 13.01 -5.28
N LYS A 46 3.04 12.70 -4.26
CA LYS A 46 1.73 12.07 -4.45
C LYS A 46 0.82 12.89 -5.36
N ARG A 47 0.78 14.23 -5.17
CA ARG A 47 0.00 15.13 -6.03
C ARG A 47 0.43 15.02 -7.50
N SER A 48 1.73 15.02 -7.76
CA SER A 48 2.28 14.94 -9.12
C SER A 48 2.07 13.57 -9.73
N PHE A 49 2.37 12.50 -8.99
CA PHE A 49 2.21 11.12 -9.43
C PHE A 49 0.76 10.80 -9.80
N LEU A 50 -0.18 11.04 -8.89
CA LEU A 50 -1.59 10.75 -9.11
C LEU A 50 -2.19 11.60 -10.24
N LYS A 51 -1.77 12.87 -10.38
CA LYS A 51 -2.17 13.72 -11.49
C LYS A 51 -1.65 13.19 -12.82
N ASN A 52 -0.42 12.70 -12.87
CA ASN A 52 0.19 12.16 -14.08
C ASN A 52 -0.50 10.86 -14.56
N ILE A 53 -1.01 10.05 -13.63
CA ILE A 53 -1.79 8.84 -13.97
C ILE A 53 -3.30 9.11 -14.11
N GLY A 54 -3.71 10.39 -14.22
CA GLY A 54 -5.09 10.79 -14.50
C GLY A 54 -6.04 10.79 -13.31
N TYR A 55 -5.56 10.57 -12.09
CA TYR A 55 -6.38 10.66 -10.88
C TYR A 55 -6.51 12.11 -10.41
N ASN A 56 -7.74 12.59 -10.34
CA ASN A 56 -8.05 13.89 -9.73
C ASN A 56 -8.21 13.67 -8.22
N VAL A 57 -7.11 13.76 -7.47
CA VAL A 57 -7.13 13.52 -6.02
C VAL A 57 -7.27 14.84 -5.31
N ASP A 58 -8.33 15.00 -4.57
CA ASP A 58 -8.38 16.00 -3.49
C ASP A 58 -7.23 15.69 -2.54
N VAL A 59 -6.32 16.64 -2.44
CA VAL A 59 -5.10 16.49 -1.63
C VAL A 59 -5.52 16.20 -0.21
N VAL A 60 -5.35 14.94 0.16
CA VAL A 60 -5.51 14.53 1.54
C VAL A 60 -4.71 15.49 2.40
N ASP A 61 -5.37 16.15 3.33
CA ASP A 61 -4.70 17.10 4.22
C ASP A 61 -3.85 16.33 5.25
N TYR A 62 -2.67 15.90 4.80
CA TYR A 62 -1.72 15.19 5.65
C TYR A 62 -1.37 15.97 6.92
N GLY A 63 -1.26 17.29 6.79
CA GLY A 63 -0.94 18.16 7.92
C GLY A 63 -1.93 18.00 9.05
N ASN A 64 -3.22 18.03 8.74
CA ASN A 64 -4.27 17.86 9.74
C ASN A 64 -4.33 16.43 10.28
N LYS A 65 -4.09 15.40 9.46
CA LYS A 65 -4.06 14.02 9.92
C LYS A 65 -2.88 13.74 10.86
N ILE A 66 -1.69 14.23 10.52
CA ILE A 66 -0.53 14.12 11.39
C ILE A 66 -0.73 14.91 12.68
N LYS A 67 -1.27 16.13 12.60
CA LYS A 67 -1.61 16.92 13.78
C LYS A 67 -2.61 16.19 14.66
N PHE A 68 -3.68 15.64 14.08
CA PHE A 68 -4.67 14.86 14.80
C PHE A 68 -4.02 13.65 15.51
N LEU A 69 -3.14 12.91 14.83
CA LEU A 69 -2.41 11.80 15.43
C LEU A 69 -1.58 12.25 16.63
N LEU A 70 -0.78 13.31 16.47
CA LEU A 70 0.07 13.86 17.53
C LEU A 70 -0.74 14.39 18.72
N ASP A 71 -1.87 15.05 18.50
CA ASP A 71 -2.75 15.54 19.56
C ASP A 71 -3.35 14.38 20.35
N ASN A 72 -3.70 13.26 19.69
CA ASN A 72 -4.20 12.07 20.36
C ASN A 72 -3.12 11.34 21.16
N VAL A 73 -1.88 11.29 20.66
CA VAL A 73 -0.73 10.77 21.43
C VAL A 73 -0.53 11.57 22.72
N ARG A 74 -0.57 12.89 22.64
CA ARG A 74 -0.45 13.78 23.81
C ARG A 74 -1.55 13.56 24.85
N ASN A 75 -2.70 13.06 24.43
CA ASN A 75 -3.83 12.71 25.29
C ASN A 75 -3.79 11.23 25.74
N ASN A 76 -2.63 10.57 25.64
CA ASN A 76 -2.39 9.18 26.03
C ASN A 76 -3.34 8.17 25.37
N LYS A 77 -3.74 8.43 24.13
CA LYS A 77 -4.49 7.44 23.36
C LYS A 77 -3.55 6.37 22.79
N LYS A 78 -4.03 5.14 22.81
CA LYS A 78 -3.41 4.01 22.15
C LYS A 78 -3.43 4.23 20.63
N ILE A 79 -2.32 3.97 19.98
CA ILE A 79 -2.22 4.01 18.50
C ILE A 79 -2.08 2.59 18.00
N ARG A 80 -3.00 2.14 17.15
CA ARG A 80 -2.96 0.84 16.49
C ARG A 80 -2.69 1.03 15.02
N ILE A 81 -1.62 0.41 14.53
CA ILE A 81 -1.19 0.47 13.13
C ILE A 81 -1.62 -0.82 12.47
N TRP A 82 -2.41 -0.74 11.40
CA TRP A 82 -2.80 -1.87 10.58
C TRP A 82 -1.81 -2.03 9.43
N SER A 83 -1.27 -3.23 9.26
CA SER A 83 -0.15 -3.51 8.38
C SER A 83 -0.20 -4.91 7.79
N SER A 84 0.72 -5.20 6.88
CA SER A 84 0.99 -6.52 6.33
C SER A 84 2.47 -6.65 6.01
N HIS A 85 3.08 -7.80 6.33
CA HIS A 85 4.43 -8.11 5.87
C HIS A 85 4.48 -8.44 4.36
N LYS A 86 3.33 -8.49 3.69
CA LYS A 86 3.21 -8.78 2.25
C LYS A 86 2.87 -7.55 1.40
N ASN A 87 2.69 -6.38 2.03
CA ASN A 87 2.41 -5.12 1.36
C ASN A 87 3.42 -4.05 1.78
N SER A 88 4.26 -3.62 0.85
CA SER A 88 5.37 -2.70 1.14
C SER A 88 4.90 -1.38 1.72
N ASN A 89 3.82 -0.79 1.17
CA ASN A 89 3.28 0.47 1.66
C ASN A 89 2.73 0.35 3.08
N GLU A 90 1.98 -0.72 3.37
CA GLU A 90 1.45 -1.00 4.72
C GLU A 90 2.59 -1.24 5.70
N TYR A 91 3.60 -2.04 5.32
CA TYR A 91 4.73 -2.35 6.19
C TYR A 91 5.58 -1.11 6.49
N MET A 92 5.87 -0.29 5.49
CA MET A 92 6.60 0.96 5.66
C MET A 92 5.84 1.99 6.51
N THR A 93 4.50 1.93 6.55
CA THR A 93 3.70 2.78 7.42
C THR A 93 4.05 2.55 8.89
N VAL A 94 4.39 1.33 9.30
CA VAL A 94 4.87 1.04 10.66
C VAL A 94 6.16 1.83 10.94
N PHE A 95 7.12 1.80 10.02
CA PHE A 95 8.41 2.50 10.19
C PHE A 95 8.23 4.01 10.26
N TYR A 96 7.37 4.54 9.38
CA TYR A 96 7.04 5.96 9.36
C TYR A 96 6.40 6.43 10.68
N ILE A 97 5.41 5.71 11.18
CA ILE A 97 4.73 6.04 12.44
C ILE A 97 5.69 5.91 13.63
N CYS A 98 6.51 4.86 13.66
CA CYS A 98 7.54 4.72 14.70
C CYS A 98 8.52 5.89 14.68
N ASN A 99 8.98 6.33 13.51
CA ASN A 99 9.85 7.50 13.39
C ASN A 99 9.16 8.80 13.83
N LEU A 100 7.91 8.99 13.42
CA LEU A 100 7.13 10.16 13.79
C LEU A 100 6.92 10.28 15.30
N LEU A 101 6.72 9.13 15.96
CA LEU A 101 6.33 9.05 17.36
C LEU A 101 7.46 8.64 18.32
N GLU A 102 8.68 8.38 17.83
CA GLU A 102 9.82 7.93 18.65
C GLU A 102 10.09 8.82 19.88
N LYS A 103 9.90 10.14 19.72
CA LYS A 103 10.14 11.14 20.77
C LYS A 103 8.99 11.31 21.75
N TYR A 104 7.89 10.63 21.51
CA TYR A 104 6.70 10.68 22.37
C TYR A 104 6.60 9.40 23.17
N ASP A 105 6.05 9.49 24.38
CA ASP A 105 5.72 8.32 25.19
C ASP A 105 4.38 7.75 24.71
N ALA A 106 4.39 7.18 23.50
CA ALA A 106 3.20 6.68 22.83
C ALA A 106 3.06 5.17 23.00
N GLU A 107 1.86 4.70 23.33
CA GLU A 107 1.56 3.27 23.28
C GLU A 107 1.25 2.86 21.84
N LEU A 108 2.22 2.24 21.16
CA LEU A 108 2.09 1.75 19.80
C LEU A 108 1.79 0.26 19.77
N TYR A 109 0.79 -0.09 18.99
CA TYR A 109 0.41 -1.46 18.70
C TYR A 109 0.38 -1.67 17.18
N VAL A 110 0.61 -2.90 16.74
CA VAL A 110 0.51 -3.30 15.34
C VAL A 110 -0.40 -4.52 15.21
N VAL A 111 -1.15 -4.55 14.12
CA VAL A 111 -1.94 -5.71 13.68
C VAL A 111 -1.49 -6.05 12.27
N TYR A 112 -1.00 -7.27 12.08
CA TYR A 112 -0.58 -7.75 10.76
C TYR A 112 -1.66 -8.64 10.14
N SER A 113 -2.12 -8.27 8.95
CA SER A 113 -3.19 -9.00 8.25
C SER A 113 -2.79 -10.43 7.89
N ASP A 114 -1.53 -10.64 7.53
CA ASP A 114 -0.98 -11.95 7.18
C ASP A 114 -0.77 -12.87 8.39
N GLU A 115 -0.80 -12.34 9.61
CA GLU A 115 -0.86 -13.12 10.85
C GLU A 115 -2.31 -13.54 11.20
N ILE A 116 -3.32 -12.79 10.72
CA ILE A 116 -4.73 -13.12 10.86
C ILE A 116 -5.14 -14.16 9.81
N SER A 117 -4.82 -13.90 8.56
CA SER A 117 -5.11 -14.76 7.42
C SER A 117 -3.87 -14.90 6.55
N SER A 118 -3.32 -16.12 6.47
CA SER A 118 -2.09 -16.38 5.70
C SER A 118 -2.24 -16.08 4.22
N GLU A 119 -3.46 -16.00 3.70
CA GLU A 119 -3.74 -15.68 2.31
C GLU A 119 -3.82 -14.16 2.06
N ALA A 120 -4.10 -13.37 3.11
CA ALA A 120 -4.20 -11.92 2.98
C ALA A 120 -2.85 -11.30 2.65
N LYS A 121 -2.81 -10.50 1.60
CA LYS A 121 -1.64 -9.71 1.20
C LYS A 121 -1.68 -8.29 1.74
N SER A 122 -2.87 -7.80 2.06
CA SER A 122 -3.10 -6.48 2.63
C SER A 122 -4.21 -6.51 3.66
N VAL A 123 -4.28 -5.49 4.49
CA VAL A 123 -5.36 -5.34 5.49
C VAL A 123 -6.74 -5.29 4.82
N GLY A 124 -6.82 -4.65 3.65
CA GLY A 124 -8.08 -4.51 2.92
C GLY A 124 -8.66 -5.81 2.37
N GLU A 125 -7.90 -6.92 2.39
CA GLU A 125 -8.33 -8.25 1.95
C GLU A 125 -8.96 -9.07 3.07
N LEU A 126 -8.87 -8.61 4.32
CA LEU A 126 -9.53 -9.26 5.47
C LEU A 126 -11.04 -9.07 5.44
N ASP A 127 -11.77 -10.03 6.02
CA ASP A 127 -13.18 -9.88 6.29
C ASP A 127 -13.45 -9.17 7.63
N LYS A 128 -14.57 -8.47 7.72
CA LYS A 128 -15.00 -7.80 8.97
C LYS A 128 -15.13 -8.78 10.16
N GLU A 129 -15.41 -10.04 9.87
CA GLU A 129 -15.53 -11.09 10.89
C GLU A 129 -14.17 -11.45 11.50
N GLU A 130 -13.11 -11.45 10.67
CA GLU A 130 -11.73 -11.74 11.09
C GLU A 130 -11.18 -10.66 12.03
N ILE A 131 -11.65 -9.41 11.88
CA ILE A 131 -11.19 -8.28 12.70
C ILE A 131 -12.08 -7.96 13.90
N LYS A 132 -13.12 -8.75 14.18
CA LYS A 132 -14.04 -8.51 15.31
C LYS A 132 -13.34 -8.50 16.66
N ASN A 133 -12.31 -9.30 16.83
CA ASN A 133 -11.58 -9.45 18.09
C ASN A 133 -10.14 -8.92 17.98
N VAL A 134 -10.00 -7.74 17.39
CA VAL A 134 -8.70 -7.13 17.06
C VAL A 134 -7.81 -6.93 18.29
N ASP A 135 -8.39 -6.70 19.48
CA ASP A 135 -7.61 -6.51 20.71
C ASP A 135 -6.86 -7.80 21.12
N ALA A 136 -7.30 -8.97 20.64
CA ALA A 136 -6.58 -10.23 20.85
C ALA A 136 -5.50 -10.49 19.77
N LEU A 137 -5.53 -9.74 18.68
CA LEU A 137 -4.63 -9.90 17.53
C LEU A 137 -3.52 -8.85 17.49
N GLU A 138 -3.70 -7.77 18.23
CA GLU A 138 -2.71 -6.70 18.26
C GLU A 138 -1.49 -7.08 19.11
N ARG A 139 -0.34 -6.59 18.66
CA ARG A 139 0.93 -6.73 19.38
C ARG A 139 1.46 -5.35 19.78
N LYS A 140 1.77 -5.17 21.07
CA LYS A 140 2.43 -3.95 21.55
C LYS A 140 3.86 -3.90 21.01
N LEU A 141 4.25 -2.78 20.43
CA LEU A 141 5.64 -2.55 20.02
C LEU A 141 6.50 -2.21 21.24
N LEU A 142 7.62 -2.88 21.34
CA LEU A 142 8.63 -2.59 22.35
C LEU A 142 9.41 -1.32 21.99
N LYS A 143 9.96 -0.63 22.97
CA LYS A 143 10.72 0.60 22.74
C LYS A 143 11.91 0.39 21.81
N GLU A 144 12.56 -0.74 21.94
CA GLU A 144 13.69 -1.15 21.08
C GLU A 144 13.25 -1.36 19.64
N GLU A 145 12.07 -1.92 19.42
CA GLU A 145 11.49 -2.10 18.09
C GLU A 145 11.13 -0.75 17.45
N ILE A 146 10.52 0.16 18.23
CA ILE A 146 10.21 1.53 17.77
C ILE A 146 11.47 2.24 17.31
N ILE A 147 12.55 2.17 18.10
CA ILE A 147 13.84 2.76 17.74
C ILE A 147 14.42 2.09 16.48
N MET A 148 14.34 0.76 16.37
CA MET A 148 14.82 0.02 15.20
C MET A 148 14.04 0.42 13.94
N TYR A 149 12.72 0.48 13.99
CA TYR A 149 11.88 0.89 12.86
C TYR A 149 12.12 2.34 12.47
N SER A 150 12.29 3.23 13.45
CA SER A 150 12.66 4.62 13.22
C SER A 150 14.01 4.77 12.49
N LYS A 151 15.03 3.98 12.90
CA LYS A 151 16.32 3.95 12.21
C LYS A 151 16.20 3.42 10.79
N THR A 152 15.40 2.37 10.58
CA THR A 152 15.12 1.83 9.23
C THR A 152 14.47 2.89 8.36
N TRP A 153 13.45 3.61 8.88
CA TRP A 153 12.85 4.73 8.16
C TRP A 153 13.86 5.80 7.76
N ASN A 154 14.73 6.22 8.68
CA ASN A 154 15.76 7.21 8.39
C ASN A 154 16.77 6.71 7.34
N SER A 155 17.09 5.42 7.32
CA SER A 155 17.92 4.81 6.27
C SER A 155 17.24 4.89 4.91
N LEU A 156 15.96 4.54 4.81
CA LEU A 156 15.18 4.62 3.58
C LEU A 156 15.03 6.07 3.10
N LEU A 157 14.86 7.00 4.02
CA LEU A 157 14.77 8.44 3.72
C LEU A 157 16.11 8.99 3.19
N ASN A 158 17.24 8.50 3.68
CA ASN A 158 18.57 8.89 3.21
C ASN A 158 18.88 8.29 1.84
N ASP A 159 18.56 7.02 1.62
CA ASP A 159 18.67 6.32 0.35
C ASP A 159 17.76 6.95 -0.72
N ASN A 160 16.51 7.16 -0.36
CA ASN A 160 15.47 7.83 -1.16
C ASN A 160 15.38 7.35 -2.61
N SER A 161 15.59 6.05 -2.84
CA SER A 161 15.44 5.42 -4.15
C SER A 161 13.98 5.46 -4.62
N ASP A 162 13.74 5.23 -5.92
CA ASP A 162 12.42 5.39 -6.53
C ASP A 162 11.38 4.38 -6.02
N ILE A 163 11.81 3.15 -5.73
CA ILE A 163 10.94 2.03 -5.38
C ILE A 163 11.49 1.31 -4.16
N ARG A 164 10.57 0.91 -3.27
CA ARG A 164 10.86 0.11 -2.08
C ARG A 164 9.96 -1.11 -2.05
N TYR A 165 10.55 -2.26 -1.74
CA TYR A 165 9.85 -3.53 -1.75
C TYR A 165 10.29 -4.42 -0.59
N ILE A 166 9.43 -5.37 -0.22
CA ILE A 166 9.73 -6.38 0.78
C ILE A 166 10.49 -7.52 0.08
N SER A 167 11.67 -7.85 0.58
CA SER A 167 12.43 -8.99 0.11
C SER A 167 12.05 -10.28 0.85
N PHE A 168 12.52 -11.43 0.37
CA PHE A 168 12.22 -12.76 0.94
C PHE A 168 12.59 -12.92 2.41
N ASP A 169 13.49 -12.10 2.92
CA ASP A 169 13.88 -12.06 4.34
C ASP A 169 13.05 -11.07 5.17
N ASN A 170 11.92 -10.60 4.64
CA ASN A 170 11.04 -9.61 5.23
C ASN A 170 11.71 -8.26 5.54
N THR A 171 12.80 -7.93 4.85
CA THR A 171 13.42 -6.61 4.92
C THR A 171 12.93 -5.72 3.78
N ILE A 172 12.87 -4.41 4.03
CA ILE A 172 12.62 -3.44 2.95
C ILE A 172 13.92 -3.19 2.20
N LYS A 173 13.86 -3.35 0.88
CA LYS A 173 14.94 -3.01 -0.05
C LYS A 173 14.48 -1.93 -1.00
N SER A 174 15.44 -1.19 -1.53
CA SER A 174 15.22 -0.10 -2.47
C SER A 174 15.81 -0.43 -3.83
N CYS A 175 15.19 0.07 -4.90
CA CYS A 175 15.72 0.01 -6.25
C CYS A 175 15.30 1.23 -7.08
N SER A 176 15.97 1.45 -8.21
CA SER A 176 15.58 2.46 -9.20
C SER A 176 14.46 1.93 -10.12
N TYR A 177 13.78 2.84 -10.81
CA TYR A 177 12.87 2.48 -11.90
C TYR A 177 13.58 1.69 -12.99
N ASP A 178 14.82 2.04 -13.36
CA ASP A 178 15.59 1.35 -14.40
C ASP A 178 15.78 -0.13 -14.09
N TYR A 179 16.08 -0.47 -12.84
CA TYR A 179 16.21 -1.86 -12.39
C TYR A 179 14.90 -2.64 -12.55
N LEU A 180 13.79 -1.99 -12.23
CA LEU A 180 12.47 -2.59 -12.39
C LEU A 180 12.12 -2.75 -13.85
N GLU A 181 12.37 -1.72 -14.66
CA GLU A 181 12.16 -1.75 -16.10
C GLU A 181 12.92 -2.90 -16.74
N GLU A 182 14.19 -3.08 -16.42
CA GLU A 182 14.98 -4.20 -16.93
C GLU A 182 14.35 -5.56 -16.60
N LYS A 183 13.88 -5.76 -15.38
CA LYS A 183 13.17 -7.00 -14.98
C LYS A 183 11.89 -7.20 -15.77
N ILE A 184 11.07 -6.15 -15.91
CA ILE A 184 9.83 -6.17 -16.70
C ILE A 184 10.15 -6.55 -18.14
N LEU A 185 11.13 -5.91 -18.76
CA LEU A 185 11.53 -6.17 -20.14
C LEU A 185 12.04 -7.59 -20.34
N ASN A 186 12.84 -8.10 -19.41
CA ASN A 186 13.35 -9.47 -19.47
C ASN A 186 12.24 -10.50 -19.32
N GLU A 187 11.21 -10.24 -18.52
CA GLU A 187 10.04 -11.11 -18.43
C GLU A 187 9.19 -11.02 -19.69
N LEU A 188 8.95 -9.82 -20.24
CA LEU A 188 8.19 -9.60 -21.47
C LEU A 188 8.76 -10.32 -22.67
N LYS A 189 10.09 -10.42 -22.79
CA LYS A 189 10.76 -11.16 -23.88
C LYS A 189 10.36 -12.63 -23.98
N LYS A 190 9.79 -13.21 -22.93
CA LYS A 190 9.33 -14.61 -22.89
C LYS A 190 7.99 -14.82 -23.60
N TYR A 191 7.30 -13.73 -23.99
CA TYR A 191 5.95 -13.78 -24.52
C TYR A 191 5.88 -13.05 -25.87
N ASN A 192 5.12 -13.60 -26.82
CA ASN A 192 4.71 -12.87 -28.03
C ASN A 192 3.48 -12.01 -27.75
N GLU A 193 2.55 -12.56 -26.98
CA GLU A 193 1.36 -11.90 -26.46
C GLU A 193 1.09 -12.39 -25.04
N VAL A 194 0.69 -11.48 -24.14
CA VAL A 194 0.34 -11.83 -22.77
C VAL A 194 -0.76 -10.90 -22.24
N ARG A 195 -1.69 -11.47 -21.47
CA ARG A 195 -2.66 -10.65 -20.72
C ARG A 195 -1.96 -9.95 -19.57
N VAL A 196 -2.26 -8.66 -19.35
CA VAL A 196 -1.63 -7.84 -18.30
C VAL A 196 -1.69 -8.52 -16.93
N GLY A 197 -2.87 -8.98 -16.49
CA GLY A 197 -3.01 -9.64 -15.19
C GLY A 197 -2.17 -10.92 -15.07
N LYS A 198 -2.08 -11.74 -16.15
CA LYS A 198 -1.21 -12.93 -16.15
C LYS A 198 0.26 -12.54 -16.15
N PHE A 199 0.62 -11.48 -16.85
CA PHE A 199 1.97 -10.97 -16.88
C PHE A 199 2.39 -10.50 -15.49
N ILE A 200 1.58 -9.65 -14.84
CA ILE A 200 1.82 -9.17 -13.48
C ILE A 200 1.96 -10.32 -12.50
N SER A 201 1.09 -11.34 -12.57
CA SER A 201 1.17 -12.50 -11.68
C SER A 201 2.41 -13.37 -11.88
N ASN A 202 3.01 -13.32 -13.09
CA ASN A 202 4.24 -14.05 -13.42
C ASN A 202 5.50 -13.22 -13.17
N LEU A 203 5.38 -11.91 -13.09
CA LEU A 203 6.45 -11.04 -12.63
C LEU A 203 6.74 -11.41 -11.18
N LYS A 204 7.76 -12.28 -10.99
CA LYS A 204 8.34 -12.55 -9.67
C LYS A 204 9.17 -11.34 -9.23
N ILE A 205 8.51 -10.22 -9.16
CA ILE A 205 9.07 -9.00 -8.59
C ILE A 205 8.48 -8.98 -7.19
N ASP A 206 9.37 -8.94 -6.21
CA ASP A 206 9.00 -8.83 -4.80
C ASP A 206 8.38 -7.45 -4.46
N CYS A 207 8.01 -6.70 -5.50
CA CYS A 207 7.27 -5.44 -5.44
C CYS A 207 5.85 -5.69 -5.92
N ILE A 208 4.87 -5.42 -5.11
CA ILE A 208 3.48 -5.31 -5.56
C ILE A 208 3.37 -3.96 -6.28
N ILE A 209 3.48 -3.99 -7.61
CA ILE A 209 3.29 -2.82 -8.45
C ILE A 209 1.85 -2.85 -8.94
N ASP A 210 0.90 -2.85 -8.03
CA ASP A 210 -0.53 -2.79 -8.37
C ASP A 210 -0.92 -1.44 -9.01
N GLU A 211 -0.06 -0.42 -8.94
CA GLU A 211 -0.36 0.94 -9.34
C GLU A 211 0.37 1.41 -10.61
N ILE A 212 1.25 0.60 -11.19
CA ILE A 212 1.86 0.97 -12.48
C ILE A 212 0.85 0.71 -13.59
N ASP A 213 0.41 1.77 -14.24
CA ASP A 213 -0.41 1.67 -15.45
C ASP A 213 0.41 1.12 -16.63
N TYR A 214 0.36 -0.19 -16.81
CA TYR A 214 1.00 -0.89 -17.92
C TYR A 214 0.30 -0.64 -19.26
N SER A 215 -0.84 0.05 -19.31
CA SER A 215 -1.60 0.29 -20.53
C SER A 215 -0.88 1.21 -21.51
N GLU A 216 0.01 2.08 -21.01
CA GLU A 216 0.82 3.00 -21.83
C GLU A 216 2.19 2.42 -22.26
N TYR A 217 2.57 1.24 -21.76
CA TYR A 217 3.86 0.63 -22.10
C TYR A 217 3.84 0.07 -23.54
N ARG A 218 4.13 0.92 -24.51
CA ARG A 218 4.41 0.50 -25.89
C ARG A 218 5.88 0.12 -26.02
N HIS A 219 6.16 -1.16 -25.84
CA HIS A 219 7.52 -1.64 -25.99
C HIS A 219 7.99 -1.58 -27.45
N PRO A 220 9.25 -1.14 -27.71
CA PRO A 220 9.86 -1.14 -29.05
C PRO A 220 9.92 -2.53 -29.70
N SER A 221 9.85 -3.62 -28.94
CA SER A 221 9.87 -5.01 -29.42
C SER A 221 8.55 -5.51 -29.99
N GLY A 222 7.48 -4.70 -30.02
CA GLY A 222 6.19 -5.07 -30.61
C GLY A 222 5.32 -5.99 -29.78
N VAL A 223 5.64 -6.25 -28.50
CA VAL A 223 4.78 -7.04 -27.59
C VAL A 223 3.45 -6.32 -27.41
N ARG A 224 2.33 -7.00 -27.65
CA ARG A 224 0.98 -6.46 -27.45
C ARG A 224 0.42 -6.90 -26.11
N PHE A 225 0.04 -5.93 -25.29
CA PHE A 225 -0.80 -6.19 -24.13
C PHE A 225 -2.26 -6.31 -24.55
N LEU A 226 -2.90 -7.42 -24.19
CA LEU A 226 -4.33 -7.62 -24.41
C LEU A 226 -5.06 -7.01 -23.20
N GLN A 227 -5.68 -5.83 -23.39
CA GLN A 227 -6.57 -5.24 -22.40
C GLN A 227 -7.81 -6.13 -22.23
N TYR A 228 -8.24 -6.32 -21.00
CA TYR A 228 -9.52 -6.94 -20.68
C TYR A 228 -10.60 -5.89 -20.84
N ASP A 229 -11.34 -5.94 -21.96
CA ASP A 229 -12.52 -5.10 -22.13
C ASP A 229 -13.63 -5.57 -21.16
N ARG A 230 -13.85 -4.82 -20.09
CA ARG A 230 -14.93 -5.06 -19.11
C ARG A 230 -16.34 -4.90 -19.70
N ARG A 231 -16.51 -4.64 -20.98
CA ARG A 231 -17.81 -4.46 -21.66
C ARG A 231 -18.36 -5.72 -22.34
N GLY A 232 -17.84 -6.90 -22.03
CA GLY A 232 -18.28 -8.19 -22.61
C GLY A 232 -19.35 -8.91 -21.81
N GLY A 233 -20.42 -8.22 -21.40
CA GLY A 233 -21.59 -8.83 -20.79
C GLY A 233 -22.88 -8.27 -21.37
N GLN A 234 -23.21 -8.62 -22.61
CA GLN A 234 -24.56 -8.81 -23.19
C GLN A 234 -24.54 -8.61 -24.71
N GLY A 235 -25.10 -9.58 -25.43
CA GLY A 235 -25.53 -9.39 -26.80
C GLY A 235 -25.12 -10.43 -27.82
N CYS A 236 -25.45 -11.71 -27.64
CA CYS A 236 -25.74 -12.56 -28.79
C CYS A 236 -27.02 -12.06 -29.43
N GLY A 237 -26.87 -11.26 -30.47
CA GLY A 237 -27.94 -10.82 -31.37
C GLY A 237 -27.71 -11.36 -32.78
N SER A 238 -28.42 -12.44 -33.13
CA SER A 238 -28.50 -12.99 -34.46
C SER A 238 -28.98 -11.96 -35.45
N GLY A 239 -28.13 -11.51 -36.35
CA GLY A 239 -28.51 -10.67 -37.51
C GLY A 239 -28.54 -11.50 -38.78
N ARG A 240 -29.74 -11.84 -39.22
CA ARG A 240 -30.04 -12.47 -40.54
C ARG A 240 -29.51 -11.63 -41.68
N GLN A 241 -28.83 -12.28 -42.62
CA GLN A 241 -28.71 -11.83 -43.99
C GLN A 241 -30.11 -11.77 -44.63
N ARG A 242 -30.40 -10.72 -45.37
CA ARG A 242 -31.29 -10.72 -46.54
C ARG A 242 -30.82 -9.68 -47.55
N HIS A 243 -30.56 -10.23 -48.70
CA HIS A 243 -30.58 -9.69 -50.09
C HIS A 243 -29.82 -8.42 -50.38
#